data_bd7612ea1e7d7b8d316054591221436b
#
_entry.id   bd7612ea1e7d7b8d316054591221436b
#
_cell.length_a   1.000
_cell.length_b   1.000
_cell.length_c   1.000
_cell.angle_alpha   90.00
_cell.angle_beta   90.00
_cell.angle_gamma   90.00
#
_symmetry.space_group_name_H-M   'P 1'
#
loop_
_entity.id
_entity.type
_entity.pdbx_description
1 polymer ?
#
loop_
_entity_poly.entity_id
_entity_poly.type
_entity_poly.pdbx_seq_one_letter_code
_entity_poly.pdbx_strand_id
1 'polypeptide(L)'
;ITKGTFTFEGTQDSVVSRYVTCEVNGEPLMIDFFLENGKINVALTKDNDAVTGTPNNDAYQEIRAQINDISKKMNTIYEAMGDTSLSDEQKEAKQKEGAQLEEQYDKVIKEGVKKNITNPVGVFLFKQTFYNNSTDENEALLQQIPANFQNDETIVRIKEMTDKQKKTAVGTQFVDFEMQTPEGKAVKLSDYVGKGKVVLVDFWASWCGPCRRE
;
A
#
# COMPACT_ATOMS: atom_id res chain seq x y z
N ILE A 1 -12.14 -9.00 -31.29
CA ILE A 1 -10.81 -8.33 -31.31
C ILE A 1 -10.34 -8.32 -32.76
N THR A 2 -10.15 -7.15 -33.30
CA THR A 2 -9.62 -7.01 -34.66
C THR A 2 -8.23 -6.38 -34.57
N LYS A 3 -7.21 -7.09 -35.06
CA LYS A 3 -5.79 -6.63 -35.00
C LYS A 3 -5.30 -6.26 -33.57
N GLY A 4 -5.74 -7.01 -32.57
CA GLY A 4 -5.36 -6.73 -31.17
C GLY A 4 -6.06 -5.52 -30.53
N THR A 5 -7.04 -4.93 -31.21
CA THR A 5 -7.78 -3.77 -30.70
C THR A 5 -9.22 -4.16 -30.35
N PHE A 6 -9.74 -3.64 -29.26
CA PHE A 6 -11.14 -3.75 -28.87
C PHE A 6 -11.66 -2.42 -28.32
N THR A 7 -12.96 -2.23 -28.31
CA THR A 7 -13.61 -1.07 -27.76
C THR A 7 -14.77 -1.52 -26.87
N PHE A 8 -14.92 -0.89 -25.73
CA PHE A 8 -16.11 -0.95 -24.88
C PHE A 8 -16.77 0.42 -24.88
N GLU A 9 -18.09 0.44 -24.87
CA GLU A 9 -18.88 1.67 -24.77
C GLU A 9 -19.89 1.52 -23.63
N GLY A 10 -20.11 2.60 -22.90
CA GLY A 10 -21.04 2.63 -21.77
C GLY A 10 -20.98 3.96 -21.04
N THR A 11 -21.77 4.06 -19.97
CA THR A 11 -21.79 5.21 -19.07
C THR A 11 -21.55 4.75 -17.65
N GLN A 12 -20.98 5.63 -16.82
CA GLN A 12 -20.67 5.35 -15.43
C GLN A 12 -21.14 6.53 -14.56
N ASP A 13 -21.87 6.23 -13.49
CA ASP A 13 -22.42 7.26 -12.59
C ASP A 13 -21.35 7.85 -11.64
N SER A 14 -20.32 7.06 -11.33
CA SER A 14 -19.22 7.48 -10.46
C SER A 14 -17.90 6.89 -10.91
N VAL A 15 -16.79 7.56 -10.60
CA VAL A 15 -15.46 7.05 -10.91
C VAL A 15 -15.16 5.83 -10.03
N VAL A 16 -14.77 4.73 -10.65
CA VAL A 16 -14.40 3.48 -9.96
C VAL A 16 -13.11 2.89 -10.52
N SER A 17 -12.28 2.31 -9.67
CA SER A 17 -11.12 1.57 -10.14
C SER A 17 -11.54 0.22 -10.72
N ARG A 18 -10.95 -0.14 -11.84
CA ARG A 18 -11.13 -1.42 -12.53
C ARG A 18 -9.79 -1.88 -13.08
N TYR A 19 -9.74 -3.11 -13.55
CA TYR A 19 -8.57 -3.64 -14.27
C TYR A 19 -9.00 -4.31 -15.57
N VAL A 20 -8.10 -4.27 -16.53
CA VAL A 20 -8.20 -5.04 -17.78
C VAL A 20 -7.13 -6.10 -17.76
N THR A 21 -7.51 -7.32 -18.10
CA THR A 21 -6.59 -8.43 -18.27
C THR A 21 -6.64 -8.95 -19.70
N CYS A 22 -5.49 -9.37 -20.20
CA CYS A 22 -5.42 -10.18 -21.43
C CYS A 22 -4.28 -11.19 -21.28
N GLU A 23 -4.27 -12.18 -22.16
CA GLU A 23 -3.19 -13.16 -22.26
C GLU A 23 -2.49 -12.97 -23.59
N VAL A 24 -1.17 -12.84 -23.56
CA VAL A 24 -0.33 -12.72 -24.76
C VAL A 24 0.76 -13.78 -24.69
N ASN A 25 0.73 -14.72 -25.63
CA ASN A 25 1.68 -15.85 -25.69
C ASN A 25 1.76 -16.69 -24.40
N GLY A 26 0.61 -16.86 -23.71
CA GLY A 26 0.54 -17.59 -22.44
C GLY A 26 0.93 -16.78 -21.20
N GLU A 27 1.33 -15.52 -21.36
CA GLU A 27 1.64 -14.62 -20.25
C GLU A 27 0.42 -13.72 -19.95
N PRO A 28 -0.09 -13.70 -18.70
CA PRO A 28 -1.16 -12.79 -18.31
C PRO A 28 -0.62 -11.36 -18.17
N LEU A 29 -1.31 -10.42 -18.79
CA LEU A 29 -1.07 -8.99 -18.64
C LEU A 29 -2.27 -8.38 -17.94
N MET A 30 -2.05 -7.41 -17.05
CA MET A 30 -3.08 -6.71 -16.32
C MET A 30 -2.71 -5.23 -16.12
N ILE A 31 -3.70 -4.36 -16.24
CA ILE A 31 -3.54 -2.93 -15.96
C ILE A 31 -4.76 -2.40 -15.22
N ASP A 32 -4.50 -1.69 -14.13
CA ASP A 32 -5.53 -0.94 -13.38
C ASP A 32 -5.82 0.39 -14.06
N PHE A 33 -7.08 0.80 -14.02
CA PHE A 33 -7.53 2.09 -14.56
C PHE A 33 -8.74 2.61 -13.81
N PHE A 34 -9.03 3.89 -13.99
CA PHE A 34 -10.23 4.53 -13.49
C PHE A 34 -11.30 4.54 -14.58
N LEU A 35 -12.38 3.78 -14.37
CA LEU A 35 -13.54 3.82 -15.23
C LEU A 35 -14.35 5.08 -14.88
N GLU A 36 -14.32 6.04 -15.80
CA GLU A 36 -15.01 7.34 -15.75
C GLU A 36 -15.50 7.71 -17.14
N ASN A 37 -16.46 8.65 -17.21
CA ASN A 37 -16.98 9.08 -18.51
C ASN A 37 -15.92 9.87 -19.28
N GLY A 38 -15.70 9.47 -20.52
CA GLY A 38 -14.69 10.03 -21.43
C GLY A 38 -14.07 8.96 -22.31
N LYS A 39 -13.12 9.35 -23.11
CA LYS A 39 -12.41 8.41 -23.97
C LYS A 39 -11.17 7.90 -23.25
N ILE A 40 -11.24 6.71 -22.69
CA ILE A 40 -10.11 6.04 -22.03
C ILE A 40 -9.37 5.22 -23.07
N ASN A 41 -8.06 5.45 -23.22
CA ASN A 41 -7.17 4.68 -24.06
C ASN A 41 -6.31 3.78 -23.18
N VAL A 42 -6.37 2.48 -23.43
CA VAL A 42 -5.57 1.48 -22.72
C VAL A 42 -4.58 0.85 -23.70
N ALA A 43 -3.30 0.97 -23.44
CA ALA A 43 -2.25 0.21 -24.08
C ALA A 43 -1.74 -0.83 -23.07
N LEU A 44 -1.87 -2.11 -23.44
CA LEU A 44 -1.47 -3.22 -22.59
C LEU A 44 -0.40 -4.03 -23.31
N THR A 45 0.85 -3.82 -22.91
CA THR A 45 2.03 -4.48 -23.45
C THR A 45 2.93 -4.95 -22.32
N LYS A 46 3.82 -5.91 -22.60
CA LYS A 46 4.75 -6.44 -21.60
C LYS A 46 5.69 -5.36 -21.01
N ASP A 47 6.13 -4.42 -21.84
CA ASP A 47 7.21 -3.50 -21.48
C ASP A 47 6.74 -2.08 -21.22
N ASN A 48 5.56 -1.71 -21.72
CA ASN A 48 5.06 -0.35 -21.60
C ASN A 48 3.54 -0.31 -21.64
N ASP A 49 2.93 -0.55 -20.51
CA ASP A 49 1.51 -0.43 -20.33
C ASP A 49 1.13 1.01 -19.92
N ALA A 50 0.03 1.52 -20.45
CA ALA A 50 -0.43 2.88 -20.18
C ALA A 50 -1.95 2.99 -20.25
N VAL A 51 -2.51 3.88 -19.41
CA VAL A 51 -3.91 4.31 -19.46
C VAL A 51 -3.95 5.83 -19.50
N THR A 52 -4.64 6.39 -20.49
CA THR A 52 -4.68 7.85 -20.72
C THR A 52 -6.03 8.29 -21.26
N GLY A 53 -6.24 9.60 -21.32
CA GLY A 53 -7.34 10.25 -22.04
C GLY A 53 -8.48 10.75 -21.17
N THR A 54 -8.36 10.56 -19.84
CA THR A 54 -9.28 11.16 -18.87
C THR A 54 -8.53 11.63 -17.62
N PRO A 55 -9.05 12.63 -16.88
CA PRO A 55 -8.28 13.31 -15.83
C PRO A 55 -7.68 12.38 -14.76
N ASN A 56 -8.47 11.39 -14.26
CA ASN A 56 -7.95 10.48 -13.24
C ASN A 56 -6.95 9.49 -13.82
N ASN A 57 -7.16 9.00 -15.03
CA ASN A 57 -6.22 8.10 -15.69
C ASN A 57 -4.90 8.81 -16.04
N ASP A 58 -4.96 10.05 -16.53
CA ASP A 58 -3.76 10.84 -16.84
C ASP A 58 -2.95 11.13 -15.56
N ALA A 59 -3.61 11.54 -14.47
CA ALA A 59 -2.96 11.77 -13.19
C ALA A 59 -2.33 10.48 -12.60
N TYR A 60 -3.01 9.35 -12.74
CA TYR A 60 -2.49 8.06 -12.28
C TYR A 60 -1.32 7.59 -13.16
N GLN A 61 -1.40 7.81 -14.46
CA GLN A 61 -0.33 7.44 -15.39
C GLN A 61 0.99 8.18 -15.11
N GLU A 62 0.94 9.45 -14.72
CA GLU A 62 2.12 10.21 -14.29
C GLU A 62 2.85 9.53 -13.12
N ILE A 63 2.08 9.03 -12.14
CA ILE A 63 2.62 8.32 -10.96
C ILE A 63 3.16 6.96 -11.37
N ARG A 64 2.39 6.18 -12.14
CA ARG A 64 2.78 4.86 -12.63
C ARG A 64 4.06 4.87 -13.44
N ALA A 65 4.24 5.86 -14.31
CA ALA A 65 5.44 5.99 -15.13
C ALA A 65 6.70 6.11 -14.27
N GLN A 66 6.63 6.91 -13.19
CA GLN A 66 7.74 7.05 -12.25
C GLN A 66 7.99 5.77 -11.46
N ILE A 67 6.92 5.12 -10.96
CA ILE A 67 7.00 3.83 -10.25
C ILE A 67 7.62 2.76 -11.14
N ASN A 68 7.18 2.65 -12.38
CA ASN A 68 7.69 1.67 -13.33
C ASN A 68 9.18 1.86 -13.64
N ASP A 69 9.65 3.12 -13.78
CA ASP A 69 11.07 3.43 -13.98
C ASP A 69 11.90 2.98 -12.78
N ILE A 70 11.45 3.31 -11.56
CA ILE A 70 12.12 2.89 -10.33
C ILE A 70 12.12 1.36 -10.20
N SER A 71 10.98 0.71 -10.44
CA SER A 71 10.85 -0.75 -10.34
C SER A 71 11.76 -1.49 -11.33
N LYS A 72 11.92 -0.98 -12.54
CA LYS A 72 12.88 -1.54 -13.53
C LYS A 72 14.31 -1.48 -13.01
N LYS A 73 14.70 -0.35 -12.40
CA LYS A 73 16.04 -0.20 -11.79
C LYS A 73 16.22 -1.14 -10.60
N MET A 74 15.22 -1.26 -9.73
CA MET A 74 15.23 -2.20 -8.60
C MET A 74 15.40 -3.64 -9.08
N ASN A 75 14.64 -4.07 -10.09
CA ASN A 75 14.75 -5.42 -10.66
C ASN A 75 16.17 -5.69 -11.19
N THR A 76 16.80 -4.72 -11.86
CA THR A 76 18.19 -4.85 -12.32
C THR A 76 19.16 -5.07 -11.16
N ILE A 77 18.93 -4.40 -10.01
CA ILE A 77 19.75 -4.59 -8.80
C ILE A 77 19.51 -5.99 -8.22
N TYR A 78 18.24 -6.41 -8.08
CA TYR A 78 17.92 -7.74 -7.54
C TYR A 78 18.50 -8.88 -8.40
N GLU A 79 18.41 -8.77 -9.73
CA GLU A 79 19.04 -9.72 -10.65
C GLU A 79 20.55 -9.77 -10.47
N ALA A 80 21.19 -8.59 -10.37
CA ALA A 80 22.64 -8.53 -10.15
C ALA A 80 23.05 -9.08 -8.78
N MET A 81 22.24 -8.92 -7.72
CA MET A 81 22.51 -9.49 -6.40
C MET A 81 22.39 -11.02 -6.37
N GLY A 82 21.75 -11.64 -7.33
CA GLY A 82 21.73 -13.09 -7.54
C GLY A 82 23.07 -13.66 -8.03
N ASP A 83 24.00 -12.82 -8.48
CA ASP A 83 25.35 -13.25 -8.89
C ASP A 83 26.20 -13.58 -7.68
N THR A 84 26.51 -14.88 -7.52
CA THR A 84 27.33 -15.41 -6.43
C THR A 84 28.81 -15.00 -6.50
N SER A 85 29.26 -14.43 -7.63
CA SER A 85 30.63 -13.98 -7.83
C SER A 85 30.91 -12.57 -7.27
N LEU A 86 29.89 -11.83 -6.84
CA LEU A 86 30.06 -10.49 -6.27
C LEU A 86 30.85 -10.52 -4.98
N SER A 87 31.82 -9.60 -4.86
CA SER A 87 32.48 -9.33 -3.58
C SER A 87 31.50 -8.71 -2.56
N ASP A 88 31.84 -8.81 -1.27
CA ASP A 88 31.02 -8.24 -0.20
C ASP A 88 30.86 -6.71 -0.36
N GLU A 89 31.92 -6.03 -0.79
CA GLU A 89 31.88 -4.57 -1.09
C GLU A 89 30.92 -4.23 -2.24
N GLN A 90 30.88 -5.08 -3.29
CA GLN A 90 29.92 -4.90 -4.40
C GLN A 90 28.50 -5.19 -3.96
N LYS A 91 28.25 -6.16 -3.09
CA LYS A 91 26.94 -6.44 -2.51
C LYS A 91 26.45 -5.28 -1.66
N GLU A 92 27.32 -4.75 -0.79
CA GLU A 92 27.00 -3.59 0.05
C GLU A 92 26.63 -2.35 -0.81
N ALA A 93 27.40 -2.08 -1.86
CA ALA A 93 27.10 -0.99 -2.79
C ALA A 93 25.72 -1.15 -3.44
N LYS A 94 25.36 -2.36 -3.89
CA LYS A 94 24.05 -2.66 -4.48
C LYS A 94 22.91 -2.59 -3.47
N GLN A 95 23.11 -3.03 -2.24
CA GLN A 95 22.13 -2.87 -1.16
C GLN A 95 21.84 -1.39 -0.88
N LYS A 96 22.88 -0.56 -0.85
CA LYS A 96 22.72 0.89 -0.66
C LYS A 96 21.98 1.53 -1.82
N GLU A 97 22.29 1.14 -3.06
CA GLU A 97 21.56 1.61 -4.25
C GLU A 97 20.09 1.18 -4.22
N GLY A 98 19.80 -0.07 -3.85
CA GLY A 98 18.45 -0.60 -3.65
C GLY A 98 17.67 0.19 -2.62
N ALA A 99 18.26 0.46 -1.44
CA ALA A 99 17.63 1.26 -0.39
C ALA A 99 17.31 2.70 -0.85
N GLN A 100 18.16 3.31 -1.67
CA GLN A 100 17.88 4.63 -2.25
C GLN A 100 16.71 4.60 -3.24
N LEU A 101 16.56 3.53 -4.01
CA LEU A 101 15.42 3.37 -4.92
C LEU A 101 14.13 3.08 -4.17
N GLU A 102 14.17 2.32 -3.07
CA GLU A 102 13.02 2.12 -2.18
C GLU A 102 12.55 3.46 -1.58
N GLU A 103 13.48 4.29 -1.11
CA GLU A 103 13.15 5.64 -0.62
C GLU A 103 12.52 6.53 -1.72
N GLN A 104 13.04 6.45 -2.96
CA GLN A 104 12.45 7.18 -4.09
C GLN A 104 11.06 6.66 -4.43
N TYR A 105 10.84 5.35 -4.41
CA TYR A 105 9.54 4.74 -4.61
C TYR A 105 8.51 5.24 -3.59
N ASP A 106 8.85 5.17 -2.30
CA ASP A 106 7.99 5.63 -1.21
C ASP A 106 7.67 7.13 -1.35
N LYS A 107 8.65 7.92 -1.74
CA LYS A 107 8.47 9.36 -1.97
C LYS A 107 7.47 9.61 -3.10
N VAL A 108 7.60 8.94 -4.24
CA VAL A 108 6.68 9.09 -5.38
C VAL A 108 5.24 8.73 -4.96
N ILE A 109 5.07 7.64 -4.23
CA ILE A 109 3.75 7.23 -3.72
C ILE A 109 3.19 8.27 -2.76
N LYS A 110 3.95 8.69 -1.75
CA LYS A 110 3.51 9.68 -0.76
C LYS A 110 3.14 11.02 -1.40
N GLU A 111 3.93 11.49 -2.34
CA GLU A 111 3.63 12.71 -3.10
C GLU A 111 2.39 12.53 -3.98
N GLY A 112 2.26 11.38 -4.64
CA GLY A 112 1.09 11.01 -5.42
C GLY A 112 -0.20 11.01 -4.59
N VAL A 113 -0.16 10.41 -3.39
CA VAL A 113 -1.29 10.45 -2.44
C VAL A 113 -1.61 11.88 -2.05
N LYS A 114 -0.63 12.64 -1.56
CA LYS A 114 -0.84 14.04 -1.09
C LYS A 114 -1.40 14.93 -2.18
N LYS A 115 -0.86 14.86 -3.40
CA LYS A 115 -1.33 15.64 -4.55
C LYS A 115 -2.77 15.32 -4.94
N ASN A 116 -3.20 14.07 -4.74
CA ASN A 116 -4.45 13.53 -5.28
C ASN A 116 -5.46 13.10 -4.20
N ILE A 117 -5.24 13.30 -2.91
CA ILE A 117 -6.09 12.77 -1.84
C ILE A 117 -7.56 13.23 -1.93
N THR A 118 -7.80 14.35 -2.60
CA THR A 118 -9.13 14.90 -2.82
C THR A 118 -9.84 14.35 -4.06
N ASN A 119 -9.24 13.40 -4.78
CA ASN A 119 -9.81 12.76 -5.96
C ASN A 119 -9.66 11.23 -5.89
N PRO A 120 -10.31 10.46 -6.80
CA PRO A 120 -10.26 8.99 -6.80
C PRO A 120 -8.85 8.38 -6.82
N VAL A 121 -7.90 9.03 -7.49
CA VAL A 121 -6.50 8.53 -7.61
C VAL A 121 -5.82 8.50 -6.24
N GLY A 122 -5.88 9.60 -5.51
CA GLY A 122 -5.24 9.68 -4.20
C GLY A 122 -5.91 8.78 -3.17
N VAL A 123 -7.24 8.67 -3.18
CA VAL A 123 -7.97 7.72 -2.32
C VAL A 123 -7.58 6.28 -2.65
N PHE A 124 -7.46 5.93 -3.92
CA PHE A 124 -7.03 4.60 -4.36
C PHE A 124 -5.61 4.27 -3.88
N LEU A 125 -4.67 5.17 -4.08
CA LEU A 125 -3.28 5.01 -3.62
C LEU A 125 -3.20 4.93 -2.09
N PHE A 126 -3.91 5.80 -1.37
CA PHE A 126 -3.94 5.81 0.08
C PHE A 126 -4.46 4.48 0.66
N LYS A 127 -5.51 3.91 0.08
CA LYS A 127 -6.05 2.60 0.49
C LYS A 127 -5.04 1.46 0.37
N GLN A 128 -4.06 1.57 -0.52
CA GLN A 128 -3.02 0.57 -0.71
C GLN A 128 -1.78 0.79 0.14
N THR A 129 -1.53 2.02 0.59
CA THR A 129 -0.24 2.41 1.19
C THR A 129 -0.34 2.98 2.60
N PHE A 130 -1.54 3.08 3.19
CA PHE A 130 -1.77 3.69 4.51
C PHE A 130 -0.93 3.04 5.63
N TYR A 131 -0.59 1.78 5.52
CA TYR A 131 0.20 1.04 6.51
C TYR A 131 1.68 1.47 6.55
N ASN A 132 2.18 2.18 5.51
CA ASN A 132 3.52 2.76 5.47
C ASN A 132 3.58 4.17 6.09
N ASN A 133 2.45 4.74 6.48
CA ASN A 133 2.36 6.06 7.07
C ASN A 133 2.38 5.98 8.60
N SER A 134 2.81 7.06 9.24
CA SER A 134 2.56 7.25 10.67
C SER A 134 1.07 7.46 10.94
N THR A 135 0.67 7.28 12.20
CA THR A 135 -0.71 7.52 12.65
C THR A 135 -1.16 8.95 12.37
N ASP A 136 -0.28 9.94 12.60
CA ASP A 136 -0.58 11.35 12.35
C ASP A 136 -0.71 11.67 10.86
N GLU A 137 0.13 11.06 10.01
CA GLU A 137 0.00 11.18 8.55
C GLU A 137 -1.33 10.60 8.06
N ASN A 138 -1.73 9.42 8.56
CA ASN A 138 -3.00 8.81 8.21
C ASN A 138 -4.18 9.69 8.65
N GLU A 139 -4.15 10.23 9.86
CA GLU A 139 -5.20 11.14 10.35
C GLU A 139 -5.32 12.39 9.45
N ALA A 140 -4.19 13.02 9.12
CA ALA A 140 -4.17 14.20 8.27
C ALA A 140 -4.70 13.94 6.85
N LEU A 141 -4.44 12.76 6.30
CA LEU A 141 -4.95 12.34 4.99
C LEU A 141 -6.46 12.01 5.06
N LEU A 142 -6.90 11.28 6.09
CA LEU A 142 -8.31 10.93 6.30
C LEU A 142 -9.22 12.17 6.39
N GLN A 143 -8.73 13.26 6.97
CA GLN A 143 -9.46 14.53 7.06
C GLN A 143 -9.67 15.21 5.70
N GLN A 144 -8.85 14.90 4.71
CA GLN A 144 -8.91 15.48 3.36
C GLN A 144 -9.74 14.65 2.38
N ILE A 145 -10.10 13.42 2.74
CA ILE A 145 -10.88 12.53 1.86
C ILE A 145 -12.27 13.09 1.65
N PRO A 146 -12.75 13.23 0.39
CA PRO A 146 -14.07 13.75 0.07
C PRO A 146 -15.21 12.93 0.66
N ALA A 147 -16.34 13.57 0.91
CA ALA A 147 -17.51 12.99 1.57
C ALA A 147 -18.05 11.72 0.87
N ASN A 148 -17.98 11.66 -0.45
CA ASN A 148 -18.42 10.51 -1.24
C ASN A 148 -17.58 9.24 -1.03
N PHE A 149 -16.36 9.34 -0.46
CA PHE A 149 -15.51 8.21 -0.12
C PHE A 149 -15.51 7.87 1.38
N GLN A 150 -16.11 8.70 2.23
CA GLN A 150 -16.08 8.50 3.69
C GLN A 150 -16.74 7.19 4.15
N ASN A 151 -17.69 6.66 3.36
CA ASN A 151 -18.39 5.41 3.64
C ASN A 151 -17.77 4.19 2.91
N ASP A 152 -16.64 4.34 2.23
CA ASP A 152 -15.90 3.22 1.66
C ASP A 152 -15.40 2.32 2.79
N GLU A 153 -15.68 1.02 2.72
CA GLU A 153 -15.35 0.06 3.79
C GLU A 153 -13.87 0.07 4.18
N THR A 154 -12.97 0.25 3.21
CA THR A 154 -11.53 0.34 3.48
C THR A 154 -11.18 1.63 4.20
N ILE A 155 -11.78 2.75 3.81
CA ILE A 155 -11.56 4.06 4.48
C ILE A 155 -12.07 4.01 5.91
N VAL A 156 -13.26 3.45 6.15
CA VAL A 156 -13.80 3.25 7.49
C VAL A 156 -12.85 2.42 8.35
N ARG A 157 -12.35 1.30 7.80
CA ARG A 157 -11.39 0.44 8.50
C ARG A 157 -10.07 1.15 8.80
N ILE A 158 -9.53 1.92 7.87
CA ILE A 158 -8.31 2.71 8.09
C ILE A 158 -8.51 3.70 9.22
N LYS A 159 -9.65 4.39 9.25
CA LYS A 159 -10.02 5.33 10.31
C LYS A 159 -10.06 4.64 11.67
N GLU A 160 -10.77 3.52 11.78
CA GLU A 160 -10.83 2.74 13.03
C GLU A 160 -9.45 2.27 13.51
N MET A 161 -8.59 1.82 12.57
CA MET A 161 -7.21 1.42 12.90
C MET A 161 -6.40 2.60 13.41
N THR A 162 -6.46 3.74 12.71
CA THR A 162 -5.78 4.99 13.10
C THR A 162 -6.23 5.44 14.50
N ASP A 163 -7.53 5.42 14.78
CA ASP A 163 -8.09 5.77 16.10
C ASP A 163 -7.62 4.81 17.20
N LYS A 164 -7.50 3.51 16.91
CA LYS A 164 -6.97 2.52 17.86
C LYS A 164 -5.47 2.73 18.12
N GLN A 165 -4.68 2.97 17.07
CA GLN A 165 -3.25 3.26 17.20
C GLN A 165 -2.98 4.51 18.05
N LYS A 166 -3.79 5.56 17.90
CA LYS A 166 -3.69 6.77 18.74
C LYS A 166 -3.90 6.47 20.22
N LYS A 167 -4.82 5.57 20.55
CA LYS A 167 -5.10 5.19 21.95
C LYS A 167 -3.95 4.39 22.58
N THR A 168 -3.10 3.79 21.78
CA THR A 168 -1.97 2.96 22.22
C THR A 168 -0.60 3.58 21.88
N ALA A 169 -0.58 4.85 21.48
CA ALA A 169 0.65 5.56 21.14
C ALA A 169 1.59 5.70 22.34
N VAL A 170 2.88 5.86 22.07
CA VAL A 170 3.88 6.10 23.12
C VAL A 170 3.51 7.33 23.93
N GLY A 171 3.58 7.23 25.26
CA GLY A 171 3.22 8.28 26.20
C GLY A 171 1.74 8.33 26.57
N THR A 172 0.87 7.52 25.97
CA THR A 172 -0.53 7.38 26.40
C THR A 172 -0.66 6.38 27.55
N GLN A 173 -1.77 6.50 28.29
CA GLN A 173 -2.11 5.48 29.27
C GLN A 173 -2.42 4.16 28.55
N PHE A 174 -1.92 3.04 29.07
CA PHE A 174 -2.22 1.73 28.52
C PHE A 174 -3.73 1.45 28.50
N VAL A 175 -4.17 0.71 27.49
CA VAL A 175 -5.55 0.21 27.40
C VAL A 175 -5.62 -1.11 28.13
N ASP A 176 -6.44 -1.20 29.18
CA ASP A 176 -6.63 -2.45 29.91
C ASP A 176 -7.42 -3.46 29.09
N PHE A 177 -7.09 -4.73 29.23
CA PHE A 177 -7.83 -5.85 28.63
C PHE A 177 -7.77 -7.07 29.53
N GLU A 178 -8.76 -7.93 29.39
CA GLU A 178 -8.86 -9.19 30.13
C GLU A 178 -8.60 -10.38 29.21
N MET A 179 -7.84 -11.36 29.69
CA MET A 179 -7.56 -12.61 29.01
C MET A 179 -7.70 -13.78 30.00
N GLN A 180 -7.73 -14.98 29.49
CA GLN A 180 -7.68 -16.20 30.32
C GLN A 180 -6.29 -16.81 30.27
N THR A 181 -5.79 -17.28 31.42
CA THR A 181 -4.60 -18.13 31.46
C THR A 181 -4.92 -19.51 30.82
N PRO A 182 -3.91 -20.33 30.50
CA PRO A 182 -4.13 -21.71 30.00
C PRO A 182 -5.01 -22.56 30.94
N GLU A 183 -5.02 -22.22 32.24
CA GLU A 183 -5.82 -22.90 33.27
C GLU A 183 -7.24 -22.31 33.38
N GLY A 184 -7.60 -21.34 32.51
CA GLY A 184 -8.92 -20.72 32.48
C GLY A 184 -9.16 -19.62 33.54
N LYS A 185 -8.13 -19.14 34.22
CA LYS A 185 -8.24 -18.02 35.17
C LYS A 185 -8.23 -16.70 34.43
N ALA A 186 -9.21 -15.83 34.72
CA ALA A 186 -9.23 -14.45 34.20
C ALA A 186 -8.10 -13.62 34.80
N VAL A 187 -7.39 -12.86 33.96
CA VAL A 187 -6.34 -11.92 34.31
C VAL A 187 -6.47 -10.65 33.48
N LYS A 188 -6.09 -9.51 34.06
CA LYS A 188 -6.11 -8.21 33.40
C LYS A 188 -4.69 -7.66 33.26
N LEU A 189 -4.44 -6.84 32.24
CA LEU A 189 -3.17 -6.14 32.11
C LEU A 189 -2.91 -5.24 33.34
N SER A 190 -3.95 -4.61 33.89
CA SER A 190 -3.89 -3.80 35.13
C SER A 190 -3.46 -4.58 36.36
N ASP A 191 -3.53 -5.92 36.37
CA ASP A 191 -2.99 -6.73 37.46
C ASP A 191 -1.45 -6.67 37.53
N TYR A 192 -0.79 -6.28 36.44
CA TYR A 192 0.67 -6.27 36.31
C TYR A 192 1.24 -4.86 36.18
N VAL A 193 0.57 -3.96 35.47
CA VAL A 193 1.03 -2.60 35.20
C VAL A 193 0.94 -1.73 36.47
N GLY A 194 1.89 -0.81 36.65
CA GLY A 194 1.90 0.13 37.77
C GLY A 194 2.38 -0.44 39.11
N LYS A 195 2.94 -1.65 39.14
CA LYS A 195 3.48 -2.30 40.35
C LYS A 195 5.00 -2.05 40.54
N GLY A 196 5.53 -0.95 40.01
CA GLY A 196 6.95 -0.60 40.13
C GLY A 196 7.89 -1.41 39.26
N LYS A 197 7.37 -2.10 38.21
CA LYS A 197 8.13 -2.89 37.25
C LYS A 197 7.78 -2.48 35.83
N VAL A 198 8.71 -2.67 34.91
CA VAL A 198 8.44 -2.61 33.47
C VAL A 198 7.69 -3.86 33.08
N VAL A 199 6.62 -3.72 32.30
CA VAL A 199 5.82 -4.82 31.77
C VAL A 199 6.00 -4.84 30.25
N LEU A 200 6.49 -5.95 29.73
CA LEU A 200 6.52 -6.23 28.31
C LEU A 200 5.28 -7.06 27.95
N VAL A 201 4.54 -6.62 26.95
CA VAL A 201 3.39 -7.36 26.41
C VAL A 201 3.76 -7.84 25.00
N ASP A 202 3.79 -9.15 24.81
CA ASP A 202 4.02 -9.78 23.53
C ASP A 202 2.72 -10.41 22.99
N PHE A 203 2.36 -10.09 21.75
CA PHE A 203 1.22 -10.67 21.05
C PHE A 203 1.70 -11.67 20.01
N TRP A 204 1.50 -12.94 20.28
CA TRP A 204 1.96 -14.00 19.40
C TRP A 204 0.84 -14.98 19.02
N ALA A 205 1.09 -15.82 18.02
CA ALA A 205 0.18 -16.89 17.64
C ALA A 205 0.97 -18.16 17.28
N SER A 206 0.39 -19.34 17.57
CA SER A 206 1.01 -20.64 17.31
C SER A 206 1.37 -20.89 15.83
N TRP A 207 0.65 -20.27 14.92
CA TRP A 207 0.88 -20.32 13.46
C TRP A 207 1.82 -19.23 12.94
N CYS A 208 2.20 -18.27 13.77
CA CYS A 208 3.10 -17.19 13.40
C CYS A 208 4.56 -17.64 13.50
N GLY A 209 5.16 -18.01 12.39
CA GLY A 209 6.54 -18.48 12.34
C GLY A 209 7.58 -17.51 12.90
N PRO A 210 7.57 -16.21 12.56
CA PRO A 210 8.45 -15.20 13.17
C PRO A 210 8.27 -15.09 14.69
N CYS A 211 7.02 -14.98 15.19
CA CYS A 211 6.73 -14.84 16.60
C CYS A 211 7.25 -16.03 17.47
N ARG A 212 7.37 -17.21 16.87
CA ARG A 212 7.88 -18.39 17.55
C ARG A 212 9.40 -18.47 17.61
N ARG A 213 10.10 -17.56 16.94
CA ARG A 213 11.58 -17.50 16.90
C ARG A 213 12.16 -16.43 17.82
N GLU A 214 11.31 -15.52 18.31
CA GLU A 214 11.62 -14.61 19.41
C GLU A 214 11.65 -15.35 20.76
#